data_8dbd0b98c91f979847841e4b9b347e79
#
_entry.id   8dbd0b98c91f979847841e4b9b347e79
#
_cell.length_a   1.000
_cell.length_b   1.000
_cell.length_c   1.000
_cell.angle_alpha   90.00
_cell.angle_beta   90.00
_cell.angle_gamma   90.00
#
_symmetry.space_group_name_H-M   'P 1'
#
loop_
_entity.id
_entity.type
_entity.pdbx_description
1 polymer ?
#
loop_
_entity_poly.entity_id
_entity_poly.type
_entity_poly.pdbx_seq_one_letter_code
_entity_poly.pdbx_strand_id
1 'polypeptide(L)'
;LVTIKSKSEIELMREACRITALVHKEIEKNIKPGISTYDLNQIAEKVIKENGAIAAQKGYNCGIRGIPDYPAAICASINDEVIHGIPSKKTIIKEGDIVSVDLVVYKNGFNGDAARTYVVGNAPKEIEKLVSVTKQAFFEGIKYAVKGNRVGDISHAIGEFVNKNGYSVVREFQGHGIGRKMHEDPGIPNYGKSGRGIRLEPGMTLAVEPMVIMGKPDILQLDDGWTIVTELSLIHI
;
A
#
# COMPACT_ATOMS: atom_id res chain seq x y z
N LEU A 1 -10.21 -18.57 5.01
CA LEU A 1 -10.36 -18.75 6.47
C LEU A 1 -9.37 -17.86 7.19
N VAL A 2 -9.85 -17.05 8.15
CA VAL A 2 -8.99 -16.16 8.93
C VAL A 2 -8.01 -16.97 9.78
N THR A 3 -6.74 -16.62 9.73
CA THR A 3 -5.68 -17.24 10.53
C THR A 3 -5.38 -16.40 11.78
N ILE A 4 -5.27 -17.07 12.92
CA ILE A 4 -4.88 -16.45 14.19
C ILE A 4 -3.42 -16.82 14.46
N LYS A 5 -2.56 -15.81 14.52
CA LYS A 5 -1.14 -16.01 14.75
C LYS A 5 -0.84 -16.15 16.24
N SER A 6 0.00 -17.09 16.59
CA SER A 6 0.56 -17.23 17.94
C SER A 6 1.53 -16.06 18.25
N LYS A 7 1.88 -15.89 19.51
CA LYS A 7 2.85 -14.86 19.91
C LYS A 7 4.20 -15.03 19.21
N SER A 8 4.67 -16.27 19.06
CA SER A 8 5.93 -16.57 18.36
C SER A 8 5.85 -16.25 16.86
N GLU A 9 4.73 -16.51 16.21
CA GLU A 9 4.53 -16.15 14.80
C GLU A 9 4.48 -14.62 14.61
N ILE A 10 3.85 -13.89 15.53
CA ILE A 10 3.84 -12.42 15.52
C ILE A 10 5.27 -11.86 15.63
N GLU A 11 6.14 -12.45 16.45
CA GLU A 11 7.53 -12.00 16.52
C GLU A 11 8.31 -12.26 15.21
N LEU A 12 8.04 -13.38 14.52
CA LEU A 12 8.61 -13.62 13.18
C LEU A 12 8.10 -12.60 12.15
N MET A 13 6.81 -12.27 12.19
CA MET A 13 6.24 -11.20 11.34
C MET A 13 6.84 -9.83 11.66
N ARG A 14 7.08 -9.53 12.93
CA ARG A 14 7.70 -8.28 13.36
C ARG A 14 9.06 -8.06 12.68
N GLU A 15 9.84 -9.12 12.50
CA GLU A 15 11.11 -9.05 11.78
C GLU A 15 10.92 -8.71 10.29
N ALA A 16 9.96 -9.32 9.62
CA ALA A 16 9.61 -8.97 8.23
C ALA A 16 9.18 -7.50 8.13
N CYS A 17 8.27 -7.04 9.00
CA CYS A 17 7.82 -5.65 9.05
C CYS A 17 8.96 -4.67 9.38
N ARG A 18 9.92 -5.06 10.24
CA ARG A 18 11.10 -4.24 10.53
C ARG A 18 11.94 -4.02 9.28
N ILE A 19 12.14 -5.05 8.47
CA ILE A 19 12.89 -4.94 7.21
C ILE A 19 12.11 -4.07 6.22
N THR A 20 10.79 -4.24 6.09
CA THR A 20 9.93 -3.37 5.28
C THR A 20 10.10 -1.90 5.67
N ALA A 21 10.08 -1.61 6.97
CA ALA A 21 10.30 -0.25 7.48
C ALA A 21 11.72 0.27 7.19
N LEU A 22 12.76 -0.58 7.21
CA LEU A 22 14.11 -0.20 6.81
C LEU A 22 14.20 0.17 5.33
N VAL A 23 13.52 -0.57 4.45
CA VAL A 23 13.44 -0.23 3.03
C VAL A 23 12.83 1.15 2.84
N HIS A 24 11.68 1.42 3.47
CA HIS A 24 11.05 2.74 3.40
C HIS A 24 11.97 3.85 3.91
N LYS A 25 12.69 3.62 5.00
CA LYS A 25 13.64 4.59 5.54
C LYS A 25 14.80 4.87 4.59
N GLU A 26 15.26 3.86 3.84
CA GLU A 26 16.33 4.06 2.87
C GLU A 26 15.82 4.74 1.60
N ILE A 27 14.60 4.42 1.14
CA ILE A 27 13.93 5.14 0.05
C ILE A 27 13.76 6.63 0.40
N GLU A 28 13.27 6.94 1.61
CA GLU A 28 13.07 8.31 2.09
C GLU A 28 14.34 9.17 2.03
N LYS A 29 15.51 8.58 2.28
CA LYS A 29 16.80 9.29 2.18
C LYS A 29 17.23 9.56 0.74
N ASN A 30 16.78 8.76 -0.20
CA ASN A 30 17.29 8.76 -1.57
C ASN A 30 16.31 9.34 -2.58
N ILE A 31 15.01 9.37 -2.27
CA ILE A 31 13.99 9.91 -3.17
C ILE A 31 14.16 11.42 -3.34
N LYS A 32 14.35 11.84 -4.59
CA LYS A 32 14.57 13.24 -4.96
C LYS A 32 14.31 13.44 -6.45
N PRO A 33 14.16 14.68 -6.94
CA PRO A 33 14.09 14.94 -8.37
C PRO A 33 15.32 14.40 -9.11
N GLY A 34 15.10 13.80 -10.29
CA GLY A 34 16.15 13.24 -11.15
C GLY A 34 16.46 11.75 -10.93
N ILE A 35 15.97 11.13 -9.86
CA ILE A 35 16.09 9.66 -9.69
C ILE A 35 14.94 8.97 -10.45
N SER A 36 15.19 7.78 -10.98
CA SER A 36 14.13 6.97 -11.60
C SER A 36 13.42 6.09 -10.58
N THR A 37 12.17 5.69 -10.87
CA THR A 37 11.47 4.70 -10.04
C THR A 37 12.21 3.35 -10.04
N TYR A 38 12.96 3.02 -11.11
CA TYR A 38 13.83 1.86 -11.15
C TYR A 38 14.97 1.94 -10.13
N ASP A 39 15.58 3.12 -9.93
CA ASP A 39 16.63 3.28 -8.93
C ASP A 39 16.10 3.06 -7.51
N LEU A 40 14.85 3.49 -7.22
CA LEU A 40 14.19 3.18 -5.96
C LEU A 40 14.01 1.66 -5.77
N ASN A 41 13.65 0.95 -6.85
CA ASN A 41 13.57 -0.52 -6.80
C ASN A 41 14.94 -1.16 -6.49
N GLN A 42 16.03 -0.66 -7.08
CA GLN A 42 17.38 -1.18 -6.81
C GLN A 42 17.79 -0.95 -5.34
N ILE A 43 17.45 0.20 -4.79
CA ILE A 43 17.66 0.51 -3.36
C ILE A 43 16.90 -0.49 -2.49
N ALA A 44 15.63 -0.73 -2.80
CA ALA A 44 14.81 -1.69 -2.06
C ALA A 44 15.36 -3.11 -2.13
N GLU A 45 15.70 -3.61 -3.33
CA GLU A 45 16.29 -4.94 -3.53
C GLU A 45 17.58 -5.11 -2.72
N LYS A 46 18.44 -4.10 -2.71
CA LYS A 46 19.69 -4.11 -1.94
C LYS A 46 19.41 -4.27 -0.45
N VAL A 47 18.56 -3.43 0.13
CA VAL A 47 18.23 -3.48 1.57
C VAL A 47 17.59 -4.81 1.95
N ILE A 48 16.66 -5.32 1.15
CA ILE A 48 16.00 -6.61 1.39
C ILE A 48 17.03 -7.73 1.39
N LYS A 49 17.90 -7.79 0.37
CA LYS A 49 18.95 -8.81 0.23
C LYS A 49 19.97 -8.76 1.39
N GLU A 50 20.44 -7.57 1.78
CA GLU A 50 21.39 -7.37 2.87
C GLU A 50 20.84 -7.84 4.23
N ASN A 51 19.51 -7.84 4.40
CA ASN A 51 18.84 -8.39 5.58
C ASN A 51 18.45 -9.87 5.43
N GLY A 52 18.93 -10.56 4.38
CA GLY A 52 18.65 -11.98 4.12
C GLY A 52 17.15 -12.28 4.00
N ALA A 53 16.40 -11.35 3.38
CA ALA A 53 14.97 -11.45 3.13
C ALA A 53 14.70 -11.56 1.63
N ILE A 54 13.43 -11.76 1.28
CA ILE A 54 12.96 -11.89 -0.11
C ILE A 54 11.93 -10.79 -0.37
N ALA A 55 12.00 -10.16 -1.55
CA ALA A 55 10.95 -9.28 -2.05
C ALA A 55 9.79 -10.14 -2.55
N ALA A 56 8.71 -10.22 -1.77
CA ALA A 56 7.61 -11.15 -2.01
C ALA A 56 6.78 -10.80 -3.26
N GLN A 57 6.77 -9.53 -3.66
CA GLN A 57 6.08 -9.08 -4.86
C GLN A 57 6.79 -9.49 -6.16
N LYS A 58 8.11 -9.61 -6.15
CA LYS A 58 8.87 -9.96 -7.35
C LYS A 58 8.59 -11.39 -7.77
N GLY A 59 8.03 -11.57 -8.97
CA GLY A 59 7.56 -12.84 -9.47
C GLY A 59 6.17 -13.25 -8.97
N TYR A 60 5.45 -12.33 -8.32
CA TYR A 60 4.07 -12.61 -7.88
C TYR A 60 3.15 -12.76 -9.10
N ASN A 61 2.43 -13.90 -9.13
CA ASN A 61 1.43 -14.21 -10.14
C ASN A 61 0.03 -13.97 -9.59
N CYS A 62 -0.73 -13.08 -10.20
CA CYS A 62 -2.11 -12.77 -9.76
C CYS A 62 -3.14 -13.83 -10.16
N GLY A 63 -2.74 -14.88 -10.91
CA GLY A 63 -3.61 -15.95 -11.38
C GLY A 63 -4.52 -15.59 -12.56
N ILE A 64 -4.40 -14.39 -13.13
CA ILE A 64 -5.18 -13.94 -14.29
C ILE A 64 -4.41 -14.25 -15.57
N ARG A 65 -5.06 -15.02 -16.47
CA ARG A 65 -4.44 -15.40 -17.75
C ARG A 65 -4.13 -14.17 -18.60
N GLY A 66 -2.90 -14.06 -19.04
CA GLY A 66 -2.43 -12.97 -19.90
C GLY A 66 -1.75 -11.83 -19.13
N ILE A 67 -1.84 -11.79 -17.82
CA ILE A 67 -1.06 -10.86 -16.99
C ILE A 67 0.28 -11.52 -16.62
N PRO A 68 1.43 -10.90 -16.94
CA PRO A 68 2.74 -11.43 -16.56
C PRO A 68 2.97 -11.36 -15.06
N ASP A 69 3.91 -12.14 -14.53
CA ASP A 69 4.34 -12.03 -13.15
C ASP A 69 4.88 -10.62 -12.86
N TYR A 70 4.60 -10.11 -11.65
CA TYR A 70 5.06 -8.76 -11.28
C TYR A 70 6.59 -8.68 -11.29
N PRO A 71 7.21 -7.74 -12.02
CA PRO A 71 8.64 -7.82 -12.35
C PRO A 71 9.59 -7.23 -11.30
N ALA A 72 9.08 -6.52 -10.27
CA ALA A 72 9.88 -5.68 -9.39
C ALA A 72 9.70 -6.01 -7.90
N ALA A 73 10.61 -5.53 -7.08
CA ALA A 73 10.57 -5.73 -5.62
C ALA A 73 9.65 -4.75 -4.89
N ILE A 74 9.31 -3.63 -5.54
CA ILE A 74 8.38 -2.63 -5.04
C ILE A 74 7.38 -2.26 -6.12
N CYS A 75 6.21 -1.78 -5.74
CA CYS A 75 5.39 -0.92 -6.59
C CYS A 75 5.85 0.53 -6.37
N ALA A 76 5.97 1.31 -7.43
CA ALA A 76 6.33 2.72 -7.36
C ALA A 76 5.39 3.53 -8.25
N SER A 77 4.23 3.86 -7.68
CA SER A 77 3.13 4.54 -8.36
C SER A 77 3.29 6.04 -8.26
N ILE A 78 3.36 6.73 -9.40
CA ILE A 78 3.62 8.16 -9.47
C ILE A 78 2.36 8.92 -9.86
N ASN A 79 2.06 10.00 -9.14
CA ASN A 79 0.97 10.94 -9.39
C ASN A 79 -0.42 10.26 -9.53
N ASP A 80 -0.93 10.13 -10.75
CA ASP A 80 -2.21 9.50 -11.09
C ASP A 80 -2.20 7.97 -11.02
N GLU A 81 -1.03 7.36 -10.92
CA GLU A 81 -0.92 5.94 -10.61
C GLU A 81 -1.30 5.70 -9.14
N VAL A 82 -2.40 4.99 -8.92
CA VAL A 82 -2.93 4.73 -7.58
C VAL A 82 -2.14 3.64 -6.88
N ILE A 83 -1.97 2.47 -7.57
CA ILE A 83 -1.29 1.29 -7.06
C ILE A 83 -0.61 0.51 -8.20
N HIS A 84 0.27 -0.41 -7.83
CA HIS A 84 0.93 -1.40 -8.68
C HIS A 84 1.78 -0.81 -9.82
N GLY A 85 2.17 0.48 -9.75
CA GLY A 85 3.06 1.10 -10.72
C GLY A 85 4.37 0.33 -10.85
N ILE A 86 4.75 -0.07 -12.09
CA ILE A 86 5.96 -0.85 -12.35
C ILE A 86 7.17 0.09 -12.42
N PRO A 87 8.19 -0.10 -11.57
CA PRO A 87 9.42 0.69 -11.60
C PRO A 87 10.10 0.68 -12.97
N SER A 88 10.42 1.86 -13.49
CA SER A 88 11.01 2.04 -14.83
C SER A 88 12.17 3.03 -14.84
N LYS A 89 13.20 2.75 -15.64
CA LYS A 89 14.29 3.69 -15.95
C LYS A 89 13.82 4.94 -16.72
N LYS A 90 12.66 4.85 -17.37
CA LYS A 90 12.08 5.95 -18.15
C LYS A 90 11.25 6.90 -17.27
N THR A 91 10.76 6.43 -16.13
CA THR A 91 9.96 7.21 -15.20
C THR A 91 10.89 7.95 -14.24
N ILE A 92 11.22 9.19 -14.59
CA ILE A 92 12.09 10.07 -13.80
C ILE A 92 11.23 10.94 -12.89
N ILE A 93 11.48 10.87 -11.61
CA ILE A 93 10.79 11.64 -10.57
C ILE A 93 11.15 13.10 -10.68
N LYS A 94 10.17 13.98 -10.57
CA LYS A 94 10.30 15.44 -10.69
C LYS A 94 9.94 16.14 -9.38
N GLU A 95 10.31 17.41 -9.31
CA GLU A 95 9.85 18.31 -8.25
C GLU A 95 8.32 18.40 -8.26
N GLY A 96 7.70 18.26 -7.10
CA GLY A 96 6.25 18.30 -6.93
C GLY A 96 5.52 16.98 -7.14
N ASP A 97 6.20 15.93 -7.62
CA ASP A 97 5.60 14.61 -7.75
C ASP A 97 5.27 14.00 -6.38
N ILE A 98 4.23 13.18 -6.36
CA ILE A 98 4.01 12.21 -5.28
C ILE A 98 4.36 10.82 -5.79
N VAL A 99 4.99 10.02 -4.94
CA VAL A 99 5.37 8.65 -5.25
C VAL A 99 4.89 7.73 -4.13
N SER A 100 3.92 6.89 -4.44
CA SER A 100 3.46 5.85 -3.54
C SER A 100 4.33 4.61 -3.75
N VAL A 101 5.11 4.28 -2.74
CA VAL A 101 5.94 3.07 -2.74
C VAL A 101 5.28 2.04 -1.84
N ASP A 102 5.01 0.89 -2.41
CA ASP A 102 4.42 -0.25 -1.72
C ASP A 102 5.31 -1.48 -1.89
N LEU A 103 5.54 -2.21 -0.79
CA LEU A 103 6.39 -3.40 -0.82
C LEU A 103 6.06 -4.42 0.25
N VAL A 104 6.23 -5.67 -0.11
CA VAL A 104 6.09 -6.81 0.79
C VAL A 104 7.42 -7.54 0.93
N VAL A 105 7.87 -7.69 2.18
CA VAL A 105 9.08 -8.44 2.54
C VAL A 105 8.69 -9.79 3.13
N TYR A 106 9.25 -10.86 2.59
CA TYR A 106 9.12 -12.20 3.15
C TYR A 106 10.38 -12.56 3.95
N LYS A 107 10.20 -12.91 5.21
CA LYS A 107 11.27 -13.33 6.14
C LYS A 107 10.75 -14.37 7.13
N ASN A 108 11.53 -15.41 7.37
CA ASN A 108 11.25 -16.44 8.38
C ASN A 108 9.85 -17.09 8.24
N GLY A 109 9.37 -17.25 7.01
CA GLY A 109 8.06 -17.86 6.74
C GLY A 109 6.87 -16.90 6.80
N PHE A 110 7.09 -15.59 6.95
CA PHE A 110 6.04 -14.59 7.07
C PHE A 110 6.30 -13.35 6.21
N ASN A 111 5.21 -12.66 5.87
CA ASN A 111 5.23 -11.41 5.12
C ASN A 111 5.07 -10.21 6.04
N GLY A 112 5.75 -9.11 5.68
CA GLY A 112 5.56 -7.79 6.26
C GLY A 112 5.31 -6.81 5.12
N ASP A 113 4.20 -6.10 5.19
CA ASP A 113 3.64 -5.24 4.15
C ASP A 113 3.54 -3.80 4.62
N ALA A 114 3.94 -2.86 3.79
CA ALA A 114 3.71 -1.43 4.03
C ALA A 114 3.80 -0.61 2.76
N ALA A 115 2.91 0.37 2.65
CA ALA A 115 2.95 1.41 1.65
C ALA A 115 3.18 2.80 2.27
N ARG A 116 3.90 3.67 1.57
CA ARG A 116 4.08 5.09 1.92
C ARG A 116 4.08 5.95 0.67
N THR A 117 3.41 7.10 0.78
CA THR A 117 3.47 8.13 -0.25
C THR A 117 4.46 9.22 0.16
N TYR A 118 5.38 9.54 -0.73
CA TYR A 118 6.40 10.57 -0.57
C TYR A 118 6.05 11.75 -1.45
N VAL A 119 6.05 12.96 -0.87
CA VAL A 119 6.00 14.22 -1.61
C VAL A 119 7.44 14.60 -1.94
N VAL A 120 7.75 14.81 -3.21
CA VAL A 120 9.10 15.06 -3.69
C VAL A 120 9.31 16.56 -3.88
N GLY A 121 10.10 17.17 -3.00
CA GLY A 121 10.30 18.61 -2.98
C GLY A 121 9.05 19.39 -2.58
N ASN A 122 8.70 20.44 -3.32
CA ASN A 122 7.55 21.30 -3.06
C ASN A 122 6.39 20.91 -3.98
N ALA A 123 5.29 20.45 -3.42
CA ALA A 123 4.07 20.15 -4.16
C ALA A 123 2.97 21.19 -3.89
N PRO A 124 1.95 21.30 -4.76
CA PRO A 124 0.75 22.08 -4.48
C PRO A 124 0.11 21.67 -3.15
N LYS A 125 -0.45 22.62 -2.41
CA LYS A 125 -1.06 22.39 -1.09
C LYS A 125 -2.19 21.35 -1.11
N GLU A 126 -2.94 21.26 -2.20
CA GLU A 126 -3.97 20.24 -2.38
C GLU A 126 -3.38 18.83 -2.43
N ILE A 127 -2.22 18.64 -3.03
CA ILE A 127 -1.50 17.37 -3.09
C ILE A 127 -0.97 16.99 -1.70
N GLU A 128 -0.33 17.93 -1.01
CA GLU A 128 0.10 17.73 0.39
C GLU A 128 -1.08 17.36 1.29
N LYS A 129 -2.23 18.03 1.09
CA LYS A 129 -3.48 17.73 1.81
C LYS A 129 -3.98 16.32 1.50
N LEU A 130 -3.99 15.88 0.24
CA LEU A 130 -4.38 14.53 -0.14
C LEU A 130 -3.53 13.48 0.59
N VAL A 131 -2.21 13.63 0.55
CA VAL A 131 -1.28 12.72 1.24
C VAL A 131 -1.50 12.71 2.76
N SER A 132 -1.68 13.90 3.34
CA SER A 132 -1.95 14.04 4.78
C SER A 132 -3.28 13.40 5.18
N VAL A 133 -4.35 13.61 4.40
CA VAL A 133 -5.68 13.03 4.67
C VAL A 133 -5.63 11.51 4.52
N THR A 134 -4.95 10.97 3.50
CA THR A 134 -4.78 9.52 3.31
C THR A 134 -4.06 8.90 4.52
N LYS A 135 -2.97 9.51 4.95
CA LYS A 135 -2.25 9.06 6.16
C LYS A 135 -3.14 9.11 7.40
N GLN A 136 -3.88 10.20 7.60
CA GLN A 136 -4.77 10.34 8.75
C GLN A 136 -5.94 9.34 8.68
N ALA A 137 -6.48 9.04 7.49
CA ALA A 137 -7.53 8.04 7.31
C ALA A 137 -7.12 6.67 7.83
N PHE A 138 -5.85 6.25 7.57
CA PHE A 138 -5.29 5.04 8.17
C PHE A 138 -5.36 5.08 9.70
N PHE A 139 -4.91 6.17 10.32
CA PHE A 139 -4.92 6.29 11.79
C PHE A 139 -6.34 6.34 12.35
N GLU A 140 -7.29 6.96 11.66
CA GLU A 140 -8.70 6.92 12.06
C GLU A 140 -9.26 5.48 12.00
N GLY A 141 -8.94 4.73 10.95
CA GLY A 141 -9.37 3.34 10.80
C GLY A 141 -8.81 2.42 11.88
N ILE A 142 -7.50 2.46 12.13
CA ILE A 142 -6.86 1.53 13.08
C ILE A 142 -7.27 1.76 14.55
N LYS A 143 -7.86 2.90 14.91
CA LYS A 143 -8.49 3.09 16.23
C LYS A 143 -9.56 2.02 16.53
N TYR A 144 -10.18 1.50 15.47
CA TYR A 144 -11.21 0.46 15.56
C TYR A 144 -10.64 -0.97 15.42
N ALA A 145 -9.33 -1.12 15.18
CA ALA A 145 -8.66 -2.42 15.09
C ALA A 145 -8.44 -3.02 16.50
N VAL A 146 -9.52 -3.15 17.27
CA VAL A 146 -9.51 -3.66 18.64
C VAL A 146 -10.44 -4.85 18.79
N LYS A 147 -10.12 -5.74 19.74
CA LYS A 147 -10.93 -6.92 20.05
C LYS A 147 -12.40 -6.56 20.24
N GLY A 148 -13.27 -7.31 19.58
CA GLY A 148 -14.72 -7.17 19.68
C GLY A 148 -15.36 -6.30 18.62
N ASN A 149 -14.62 -5.35 18.03
CA ASN A 149 -15.04 -4.64 16.85
C ASN A 149 -15.04 -5.56 15.62
N ARG A 150 -15.45 -5.03 14.49
CA ARG A 150 -15.52 -5.75 13.23
C ARG A 150 -14.70 -5.05 12.15
N VAL A 151 -14.34 -5.76 11.11
CA VAL A 151 -13.65 -5.19 9.93
C VAL A 151 -14.39 -3.96 9.39
N GLY A 152 -15.73 -4.01 9.33
CA GLY A 152 -16.54 -2.88 8.88
C GLY A 152 -16.44 -1.62 9.73
N ASP A 153 -15.99 -1.72 10.98
CA ASP A 153 -15.76 -0.54 11.82
C ASP A 153 -14.51 0.22 11.37
N ILE A 154 -13.45 -0.52 10.98
CA ILE A 154 -12.24 0.05 10.36
C ILE A 154 -12.61 0.69 9.02
N SER A 155 -13.29 -0.07 8.15
CA SER A 155 -13.68 0.35 6.80
C SER A 155 -14.56 1.62 6.82
N HIS A 156 -15.53 1.67 7.72
CA HIS A 156 -16.43 2.81 7.90
C HIS A 156 -15.67 4.05 8.33
N ALA A 157 -14.80 3.93 9.34
CA ALA A 157 -14.03 5.05 9.85
C ALA A 157 -13.12 5.67 8.77
N ILE A 158 -12.46 4.84 7.96
CA ILE A 158 -11.65 5.29 6.82
C ILE A 158 -12.53 6.05 5.83
N GLY A 159 -13.60 5.42 5.32
CA GLY A 159 -14.45 5.99 4.29
C GLY A 159 -15.12 7.30 4.72
N GLU A 160 -15.64 7.36 5.96
CA GLU A 160 -16.23 8.58 6.50
C GLU A 160 -15.22 9.72 6.62
N PHE A 161 -14.00 9.41 7.10
CA PHE A 161 -12.97 10.43 7.24
C PHE A 161 -12.54 10.99 5.88
N VAL A 162 -12.33 10.12 4.89
CA VAL A 162 -11.95 10.49 3.52
C VAL A 162 -13.04 11.35 2.88
N ASN A 163 -14.31 10.91 2.95
CA ASN A 163 -15.46 11.62 2.38
C ASN A 163 -15.66 13.00 3.01
N LYS A 164 -15.52 13.12 4.34
CA LYS A 164 -15.60 14.41 5.06
C LYS A 164 -14.54 15.42 4.62
N ASN A 165 -13.40 14.94 4.11
CA ASN A 165 -12.34 15.78 3.58
C ASN A 165 -12.48 16.09 2.09
N GLY A 166 -13.56 15.62 1.42
CA GLY A 166 -13.87 15.89 0.03
C GLY A 166 -13.15 14.98 -0.97
N TYR A 167 -12.65 13.84 -0.52
CA TYR A 167 -11.96 12.84 -1.35
C TYR A 167 -12.80 11.56 -1.50
N SER A 168 -12.38 10.69 -2.42
CA SER A 168 -12.99 9.38 -2.65
C SER A 168 -12.02 8.25 -2.31
N VAL A 169 -12.57 7.09 -1.92
CA VAL A 169 -11.80 5.85 -1.78
C VAL A 169 -12.02 4.96 -2.99
N VAL A 170 -10.96 4.31 -3.44
CA VAL A 170 -11.03 3.25 -4.45
C VAL A 170 -11.87 2.10 -3.89
N ARG A 171 -12.71 1.49 -4.74
CA ARG A 171 -13.68 0.45 -4.33
C ARG A 171 -13.32 -0.94 -4.79
N GLU A 172 -12.54 -1.05 -5.85
CA GLU A 172 -12.15 -2.30 -6.51
C GLU A 172 -11.03 -3.02 -5.75
N PHE A 173 -10.27 -2.27 -4.95
CA PHE A 173 -9.15 -2.78 -4.16
C PHE A 173 -9.39 -2.54 -2.66
N GLN A 174 -8.72 -3.35 -1.86
CA GLN A 174 -8.91 -3.36 -0.41
C GLN A 174 -7.68 -3.89 0.31
N GLY A 175 -7.51 -3.55 1.55
CA GLY A 175 -6.58 -4.19 2.46
C GLY A 175 -6.98 -5.65 2.76
N HIS A 176 -6.14 -6.37 3.47
CA HIS A 176 -6.30 -7.82 3.65
C HIS A 176 -5.67 -8.33 4.95
N GLY A 177 -6.02 -9.54 5.32
CA GLY A 177 -5.23 -10.31 6.27
C GLY A 177 -3.87 -10.64 5.68
N ILE A 178 -2.86 -10.81 6.52
CA ILE A 178 -1.49 -11.10 6.09
C ILE A 178 -0.82 -12.08 7.05
N GLY A 179 0.13 -12.87 6.55
CA GLY A 179 0.86 -13.82 7.38
C GLY A 179 1.82 -14.65 6.59
N ARG A 180 1.59 -15.96 6.54
CA ARG A 180 2.39 -16.87 5.71
C ARG A 180 2.18 -16.63 4.22
N LYS A 181 0.96 -16.26 3.86
CA LYS A 181 0.65 -15.76 2.51
C LYS A 181 0.66 -14.23 2.53
N MET A 182 0.98 -13.63 1.40
CA MET A 182 0.89 -12.17 1.20
C MET A 182 -0.55 -11.71 1.43
N HIS A 183 -1.51 -12.36 0.80
CA HIS A 183 -2.93 -12.09 0.94
C HIS A 183 -3.63 -13.23 1.68
N GLU A 184 -4.22 -12.92 2.82
CA GLU A 184 -5.04 -13.82 3.63
C GLU A 184 -6.41 -13.16 3.91
N ASP A 185 -7.37 -13.95 4.42
CA ASP A 185 -8.60 -13.39 4.98
C ASP A 185 -8.30 -12.62 6.30
N PRO A 186 -9.10 -11.60 6.63
CA PRO A 186 -10.23 -11.07 5.86
C PRO A 186 -9.83 -9.98 4.86
N GLY A 187 -10.66 -9.74 3.83
CA GLY A 187 -10.61 -8.50 3.08
C GLY A 187 -11.03 -7.31 3.94
N ILE A 188 -10.40 -6.15 3.73
CA ILE A 188 -10.61 -4.92 4.52
C ILE A 188 -10.88 -3.76 3.55
N PRO A 189 -12.12 -3.58 3.08
CA PRO A 189 -12.45 -2.44 2.22
C PRO A 189 -12.22 -1.11 2.93
N ASN A 190 -11.94 -0.06 2.17
CA ASN A 190 -11.78 1.30 2.69
C ASN A 190 -13.12 2.05 2.83
N TYR A 191 -14.23 1.35 2.71
CA TYR A 191 -15.60 1.86 2.84
C TYR A 191 -16.52 0.76 3.39
N GLY A 192 -17.67 1.14 3.91
CA GLY A 192 -18.65 0.19 4.38
C GLY A 192 -19.49 0.69 5.55
N LYS A 193 -20.26 -0.24 6.13
CA LYS A 193 -21.11 0.02 7.29
C LYS A 193 -20.46 -0.48 8.57
N SER A 194 -20.43 0.36 9.60
CA SER A 194 -20.02 -0.03 10.95
C SER A 194 -20.82 -1.25 11.46
N GLY A 195 -20.21 -2.07 12.29
CA GLY A 195 -20.79 -3.27 12.86
C GLY A 195 -20.94 -4.45 11.90
N ARG A 196 -20.33 -4.41 10.71
CA ARG A 196 -20.39 -5.47 9.70
C ARG A 196 -19.04 -6.18 9.52
N GLY A 197 -19.08 -7.32 8.85
CA GLY A 197 -17.90 -8.13 8.57
C GLY A 197 -17.44 -8.98 9.76
N ILE A 198 -16.26 -9.53 9.63
CA ILE A 198 -15.65 -10.45 10.58
C ILE A 198 -15.32 -9.71 11.88
N ARG A 199 -15.56 -10.38 13.04
CA ARG A 199 -15.18 -9.86 14.35
C ARG A 199 -13.68 -9.95 14.54
N LEU A 200 -13.08 -8.89 15.04
CA LEU A 200 -11.65 -8.80 15.29
C LEU A 200 -11.28 -9.54 16.58
N GLU A 201 -10.27 -10.38 16.48
CA GLU A 201 -9.74 -11.17 17.59
C GLU A 201 -8.22 -10.98 17.71
N PRO A 202 -7.67 -11.06 18.93
CA PRO A 202 -6.22 -11.04 19.13
C PRO A 202 -5.52 -12.14 18.32
N GLY A 203 -4.40 -11.77 17.69
CA GLY A 203 -3.65 -12.67 16.82
C GLY A 203 -4.02 -12.56 15.34
N MET A 204 -5.07 -11.81 14.97
CA MET A 204 -5.27 -11.38 13.59
C MET A 204 -4.19 -10.37 13.21
N THR A 205 -3.66 -10.50 12.01
CA THR A 205 -2.70 -9.58 11.40
C THR A 205 -3.27 -9.04 10.11
N LEU A 206 -3.26 -7.72 9.95
CA LEU A 206 -4.02 -6.99 8.95
C LEU A 206 -3.13 -5.98 8.24
N ALA A 207 -3.20 -5.93 6.91
CA ALA A 207 -2.75 -4.83 6.08
C ALA A 207 -3.96 -3.91 5.83
N VAL A 208 -3.90 -2.69 6.33
CA VAL A 208 -4.95 -1.68 6.19
C VAL A 208 -4.44 -0.61 5.24
N GLU A 209 -5.08 -0.47 4.08
CA GLU A 209 -4.52 0.21 2.93
C GLU A 209 -5.49 1.23 2.33
N PRO A 210 -5.63 2.42 2.92
CA PRO A 210 -6.46 3.47 2.32
C PRO A 210 -5.89 3.91 0.97
N MET A 211 -6.65 3.68 -0.10
CA MET A 211 -6.38 4.17 -1.46
C MET A 211 -7.34 5.33 -1.71
N VAL A 212 -6.79 6.55 -1.68
CA VAL A 212 -7.56 7.79 -1.70
C VAL A 212 -7.21 8.60 -2.95
N ILE A 213 -8.25 9.08 -3.64
CA ILE A 213 -8.12 9.86 -4.86
C ILE A 213 -8.91 11.15 -4.79
N MET A 214 -8.45 12.16 -5.53
CA MET A 214 -9.18 13.39 -5.76
C MET A 214 -10.23 13.15 -6.85
N GLY A 215 -11.46 13.60 -6.60
CA GLY A 215 -12.55 13.44 -7.56
C GLY A 215 -13.30 12.10 -7.45
N LYS A 216 -13.70 11.54 -8.60
CA LYS A 216 -14.49 10.30 -8.66
C LYS A 216 -13.64 9.06 -8.37
N PRO A 217 -14.24 8.00 -7.82
CA PRO A 217 -13.50 6.78 -7.45
C PRO A 217 -13.15 5.85 -8.63
N ASP A 218 -13.42 6.28 -9.86
CA ASP A 218 -13.24 5.45 -11.07
C ASP A 218 -11.77 5.29 -11.41
N ILE A 219 -11.37 4.07 -11.75
CA ILE A 219 -9.99 3.68 -12.04
C ILE A 219 -9.90 2.89 -13.34
N LEU A 220 -8.70 2.90 -13.95
CA LEU A 220 -8.36 2.13 -15.14
C LEU A 220 -7.10 1.30 -14.89
N GLN A 221 -7.05 0.13 -15.50
CA GLN A 221 -5.84 -0.69 -15.56
C GLN A 221 -5.11 -0.43 -16.87
N LEU A 222 -3.82 -0.19 -16.81
CA LEU A 222 -2.99 0.01 -18.00
C LEU A 222 -2.67 -1.32 -18.72
N ASP A 223 -2.20 -1.20 -19.97
CA ASP A 223 -1.87 -2.36 -20.82
C ASP A 223 -0.73 -3.23 -20.30
N ASP A 224 0.04 -2.74 -19.31
CA ASP A 224 1.06 -3.54 -18.63
C ASP A 224 0.45 -4.65 -17.73
N GLY A 225 -0.87 -4.59 -17.52
CA GLY A 225 -1.64 -5.57 -16.75
C GLY A 225 -1.56 -5.37 -15.23
N TRP A 226 -0.81 -4.36 -14.74
CA TRP A 226 -0.61 -4.12 -13.31
C TRP A 226 -0.98 -2.71 -12.87
N THR A 227 -0.45 -1.69 -13.54
CA THR A 227 -0.59 -0.30 -13.11
C THR A 227 -2.05 0.14 -13.15
N ILE A 228 -2.54 0.62 -12.02
CA ILE A 228 -3.89 1.18 -11.86
C ILE A 228 -3.77 2.70 -11.76
N VAL A 229 -4.50 3.39 -12.62
CA VAL A 229 -4.54 4.86 -12.65
C VAL A 229 -5.94 5.39 -12.36
N THR A 230 -6.04 6.65 -11.95
CA THR A 230 -7.34 7.34 -11.89
C THR A 230 -7.86 7.57 -13.31
N GLU A 231 -9.17 7.37 -13.55
CA GLU A 231 -9.79 7.60 -14.87
C GLU A 231 -9.69 9.06 -15.31
N LEU A 232 -9.78 9.98 -14.37
CA LEU A 232 -9.55 11.39 -14.58
C LEU A 232 -8.23 11.78 -13.94
N SER A 233 -7.19 11.93 -14.75
CA SER A 233 -5.93 12.56 -14.31
C SER A 233 -6.22 13.99 -13.89
N LEU A 234 -6.54 14.20 -12.60
CA LEU A 234 -6.80 15.53 -12.02
C LEU A 234 -5.52 16.26 -11.63
N ILE A 235 -4.36 15.74 -12.07
CA ILE A 235 -3.07 16.41 -11.89
C ILE A 235 -2.67 17.12 -13.19
N HIS A 236 -3.64 17.81 -13.80
CA HIS A 236 -3.39 18.81 -14.82
C HIS A 236 -3.94 20.15 -14.32
N ILE A 237 -3.22 20.73 -13.39
CA ILE A 237 -3.30 22.17 -13.11
C ILE A 237 -1.87 22.70 -13.08
#